data_f935492a7a306c438086f0ba8654084a
#
_entry.id   f935492a7a306c438086f0ba8654084a
#
_cell.length_a   1.000
_cell.length_b   1.000
_cell.length_c   1.000
_cell.angle_alpha   90.00
_cell.angle_beta   90.00
_cell.angle_gamma   90.00
#
_symmetry.space_group_name_H-M   'P 1'
#
loop_
_entity.id
_entity.type
_entity.pdbx_description
1 polymer ?
#
loop_
_entity_poly.entity_id
_entity_poly.type
_entity_poly.pdbx_seq_one_letter_code
_entity_poly.pdbx_strand_id
1 'polypeptide(L)'
;DVYKRQAKFPSRKDDYDVGLWEHFSHLLATKAGINASKTKVLATGEKYHTLLSQRFDRTNDSKRIHFASAMTLLGLSDGDNATTEHGYLDIVDFIIQNCTDVERNLQELYRRVAFNICIGNSDDHFRNHGFLLTAKGWTLSPAYDMNPTLNEYQSLLVSSTSNKAELGILLDACEDYMLNRTTAEKIVVEVTEAIKGWRELATRLGISKREMDMFAGVLDERCKME
;
A
#
# COMPACT_ATOMS: atom_id res chain seq x y z
N ASP A 1 -2.47 20.70 -14.85
CA ASP A 1 -3.38 20.95 -13.73
C ASP A 1 -2.66 20.66 -12.39
N VAL A 2 -1.91 21.64 -11.92
CA VAL A 2 -0.99 21.55 -10.77
C VAL A 2 -1.75 21.21 -9.46
N TYR A 3 -3.03 21.53 -9.36
CA TYR A 3 -3.82 21.31 -8.16
C TYR A 3 -4.39 19.90 -8.00
N LYS A 4 -4.38 19.10 -9.07
CA LYS A 4 -5.01 17.76 -9.08
C LYS A 4 -4.01 16.61 -9.07
N ARG A 5 -2.71 16.89 -9.15
CA ARG A 5 -1.65 15.88 -9.17
C ARG A 5 -0.49 16.28 -8.28
N GLN A 6 0.16 15.27 -7.74
CA GLN A 6 1.44 15.36 -7.05
C GLN A 6 2.50 14.75 -7.97
N ALA A 7 3.66 15.38 -8.08
CA ALA A 7 4.80 14.87 -8.82
C ALA A 7 5.89 14.44 -7.85
N LYS A 8 6.39 13.20 -8.01
CA LYS A 8 7.58 12.69 -7.35
C LYS A 8 8.68 12.62 -8.40
N PHE A 9 9.72 13.42 -8.21
CA PHE A 9 10.87 13.45 -9.10
C PHE A 9 11.92 12.41 -8.66
N PRO A 10 12.67 11.82 -9.60
CA PRO A 10 13.76 10.92 -9.25
C PRO A 10 14.83 11.64 -8.44
N SER A 11 15.41 10.94 -7.48
CA SER A 11 16.54 11.42 -6.70
C SER A 11 17.86 11.07 -7.40
N ARG A 12 18.89 11.88 -7.20
CA ARG A 12 20.25 11.56 -7.65
C ARG A 12 20.85 10.33 -6.97
N LYS A 13 20.27 9.93 -5.83
CA LYS A 13 20.68 8.77 -5.04
C LYS A 13 19.95 7.48 -5.42
N ASP A 14 18.98 7.57 -6.33
CA ASP A 14 18.22 6.37 -6.74
C ASP A 14 19.13 5.44 -7.57
N ASP A 15 19.16 4.16 -7.17
CA ASP A 15 19.90 3.10 -7.88
C ASP A 15 19.06 2.41 -8.95
N TYR A 16 17.74 2.60 -8.91
CA TYR A 16 16.74 2.07 -9.83
C TYR A 16 15.62 3.08 -10.06
N ASP A 17 14.70 2.80 -10.99
CA ASP A 17 13.60 3.69 -11.34
C ASP A 17 12.45 3.61 -10.31
N VAL A 18 12.62 4.29 -9.17
CA VAL A 18 11.64 4.29 -8.06
C VAL A 18 10.25 4.74 -8.55
N GLY A 19 10.18 5.79 -9.38
CA GLY A 19 8.91 6.29 -9.91
C GLY A 19 8.18 5.28 -10.80
N LEU A 20 8.91 4.53 -11.60
CA LEU A 20 8.35 3.48 -12.45
C LEU A 20 7.89 2.28 -11.61
N TRP A 21 8.65 1.89 -10.59
CA TRP A 21 8.27 0.83 -9.67
C TRP A 21 7.07 1.20 -8.80
N GLU A 22 6.95 2.43 -8.36
CA GLU A 22 5.75 2.88 -7.66
C GLU A 22 4.52 2.84 -8.59
N HIS A 23 4.66 3.25 -9.85
CA HIS A 23 3.59 3.11 -10.83
C HIS A 23 3.20 1.65 -11.08
N PHE A 24 4.18 0.76 -11.23
CA PHE A 24 3.98 -0.68 -11.35
C PHE A 24 3.19 -1.23 -10.16
N SER A 25 3.58 -0.89 -8.93
CA SER A 25 2.89 -1.30 -7.71
C SER A 25 1.43 -0.83 -7.66
N HIS A 26 1.17 0.42 -8.08
CA HIS A 26 -0.21 0.94 -8.18
C HIS A 26 -1.07 0.17 -9.19
N LEU A 27 -0.51 -0.25 -10.32
CA LEU A 27 -1.22 -1.07 -11.30
C LEU A 27 -1.52 -2.47 -10.76
N LEU A 28 -0.57 -3.09 -10.06
CA LEU A 28 -0.80 -4.38 -9.38
C LEU A 28 -1.82 -4.26 -8.27
N ALA A 29 -1.75 -3.20 -7.44
CA ALA A 29 -2.71 -2.94 -6.37
C ALA A 29 -4.14 -2.81 -6.93
N THR A 30 -4.31 -2.08 -8.03
CA THR A 30 -5.60 -1.96 -8.70
C THR A 30 -6.10 -3.32 -9.21
N LYS A 31 -5.21 -4.14 -9.77
CA LYS A 31 -5.52 -5.51 -10.23
C LYS A 31 -5.90 -6.42 -9.04
N ALA A 32 -5.29 -6.22 -7.88
CA ALA A 32 -5.62 -6.91 -6.63
C ALA A 32 -6.91 -6.42 -5.95
N GLY A 33 -7.65 -5.50 -6.56
CA GLY A 33 -8.89 -4.97 -6.05
C GLY A 33 -8.74 -3.87 -4.99
N ILE A 34 -7.53 -3.34 -4.79
CA ILE A 34 -7.27 -2.21 -3.89
C ILE A 34 -7.73 -0.91 -4.56
N ASN A 35 -8.44 -0.09 -3.79
CA ASN A 35 -8.74 1.27 -4.19
C ASN A 35 -7.46 2.13 -4.12
N ALA A 36 -6.69 2.18 -5.20
CA ALA A 36 -5.43 2.90 -5.27
C ALA A 36 -5.55 4.24 -6.03
N SER A 37 -4.72 5.22 -5.68
CA SER A 37 -4.64 6.48 -6.42
C SER A 37 -4.17 6.23 -7.85
N LYS A 38 -4.73 6.97 -8.81
CA LYS A 38 -4.34 6.84 -10.22
C LYS A 38 -2.98 7.47 -10.44
N THR A 39 -2.08 6.72 -11.04
CA THR A 39 -0.72 7.17 -11.33
C THR A 39 -0.41 7.13 -12.82
N LYS A 40 0.58 7.88 -13.24
CA LYS A 40 1.25 7.76 -14.52
C LYS A 40 2.70 8.21 -14.38
N VAL A 41 3.54 7.76 -15.29
CA VAL A 41 4.95 8.17 -15.34
C VAL A 41 5.22 9.08 -16.54
N LEU A 42 6.21 9.95 -16.38
CA LEU A 42 6.72 10.81 -17.42
C LEU A 42 8.22 10.60 -17.55
N ALA A 43 8.69 10.35 -18.77
CA ALA A 43 10.10 10.45 -19.11
C ALA A 43 10.46 11.94 -19.23
N THR A 44 11.23 12.45 -18.28
CA THR A 44 11.58 13.89 -18.22
C THR A 44 12.96 14.20 -18.79
N GLY A 45 13.54 13.28 -19.59
CA GLY A 45 14.88 13.38 -20.14
C GLY A 45 16.00 12.97 -19.17
N GLU A 46 15.66 12.65 -17.96
CA GLU A 46 16.52 12.09 -16.92
C GLU A 46 16.66 10.57 -17.11
N LYS A 47 17.55 9.95 -16.31
CA LYS A 47 17.75 8.49 -16.31
C LYS A 47 16.50 7.73 -15.88
N TYR A 48 15.69 8.30 -14.99
CA TYR A 48 14.53 7.70 -14.36
C TYR A 48 13.27 8.53 -14.57
N HIS A 49 12.11 7.93 -14.32
CA HIS A 49 10.83 8.55 -14.54
C HIS A 49 10.36 9.43 -13.38
N THR A 50 9.64 10.50 -13.70
CA THR A 50 8.84 11.25 -12.73
C THR A 50 7.47 10.59 -12.61
N LEU A 51 7.08 10.24 -11.38
CA LEU A 51 5.75 9.74 -11.09
C LEU A 51 4.77 10.90 -10.91
N LEU A 52 3.61 10.81 -11.54
CA LEU A 52 2.47 11.67 -11.27
C LEU A 52 1.36 10.87 -10.61
N SER A 53 0.99 11.24 -9.38
CA SER A 53 -0.14 10.67 -8.66
C SER A 53 -1.32 11.64 -8.65
N GLN A 54 -2.53 11.14 -8.93
CA GLN A 54 -3.74 11.93 -8.85
C GLN A 54 -4.13 12.15 -7.39
N ARG A 55 -4.37 13.41 -7.01
CA ARG A 55 -4.87 13.74 -5.68
C ARG A 55 -6.32 13.29 -5.54
N PHE A 56 -6.58 12.55 -4.48
CA PHE A 56 -7.90 12.05 -4.11
C PHE A 56 -8.60 12.96 -3.09
N ASP A 57 -7.86 13.90 -2.49
CA ASP A 57 -8.37 14.91 -1.56
C ASP A 57 -8.88 16.17 -2.27
N ARG A 58 -9.24 16.03 -3.55
CA ARG A 58 -9.80 17.09 -4.40
C ARG A 58 -10.96 16.54 -5.22
N THR A 59 -12.04 17.28 -5.24
CA THR A 59 -13.17 17.01 -6.14
C THR A 59 -12.85 17.41 -7.58
N ASN A 60 -13.70 17.05 -8.53
CA ASN A 60 -13.52 17.44 -9.94
C ASN A 60 -13.53 18.95 -10.16
N ASP A 61 -14.29 19.69 -9.33
CA ASP A 61 -14.36 21.14 -9.29
C ASP A 61 -13.29 21.78 -8.36
N SER A 62 -12.26 21.01 -8.00
CA SER A 62 -11.09 21.44 -7.22
C SER A 62 -11.36 21.83 -5.77
N LYS A 63 -12.53 21.50 -5.21
CA LYS A 63 -12.78 21.65 -3.78
C LYS A 63 -11.96 20.65 -2.97
N ARG A 64 -11.62 21.02 -1.75
CA ARG A 64 -10.87 20.18 -0.83
C ARG A 64 -11.81 19.20 -0.14
N ILE A 65 -11.38 17.94 -0.06
CA ILE A 65 -11.94 16.92 0.82
C ILE A 65 -11.00 16.85 2.02
N HIS A 66 -11.55 16.87 3.23
CA HIS A 66 -10.72 16.78 4.42
C HIS A 66 -10.01 15.43 4.47
N PHE A 67 -8.69 15.48 4.62
CA PHE A 67 -7.79 14.32 4.66
C PHE A 67 -6.92 14.41 5.92
N ALA A 68 -6.74 13.28 6.58
CA ALA A 68 -5.74 13.12 7.62
C ALA A 68 -5.08 11.75 7.53
N SER A 69 -3.79 11.66 7.89
CA SER A 69 -3.10 10.37 7.98
C SER A 69 -3.49 9.62 9.25
N ALA A 70 -3.32 8.31 9.25
CA ALA A 70 -3.48 7.49 10.45
C ALA A 70 -2.59 8.01 11.59
N MET A 71 -1.34 8.39 11.30
CA MET A 71 -0.45 9.00 12.27
C MET A 71 -1.09 10.20 12.99
N THR A 72 -1.72 11.10 12.24
CA THR A 72 -2.39 12.27 12.80
C THR A 72 -3.62 11.91 13.62
N LEU A 73 -4.45 10.99 13.11
CA LEU A 73 -5.71 10.61 13.75
C LEU A 73 -5.53 9.76 15.00
N LEU A 74 -4.46 8.98 15.06
CA LEU A 74 -4.08 8.18 16.23
C LEU A 74 -3.26 8.97 17.25
N GLY A 75 -2.84 10.20 16.93
CA GLY A 75 -2.00 11.02 17.82
C GLY A 75 -0.56 10.50 17.94
N LEU A 76 -0.10 9.73 16.95
CA LEU A 76 1.23 9.13 16.91
C LEU A 76 2.28 10.11 16.39
N SER A 77 3.54 9.85 16.71
CA SER A 77 4.70 10.61 16.30
C SER A 77 5.45 9.94 15.14
N ASP A 78 6.31 10.69 14.48
CA ASP A 78 7.22 10.12 13.48
C ASP A 78 8.22 9.18 14.16
N GLY A 79 8.28 7.93 13.68
CA GLY A 79 9.08 6.87 14.29
C GLY A 79 8.29 5.84 15.10
N ASP A 80 7.00 6.10 15.42
CA ASP A 80 6.15 5.09 16.00
C ASP A 80 5.88 3.97 14.98
N ASN A 81 6.26 2.75 15.37
CA ASN A 81 6.27 1.58 14.48
C ASN A 81 6.27 0.27 15.31
N ALA A 82 6.62 -0.86 14.70
CA ALA A 82 6.69 -2.15 15.39
C ALA A 82 7.65 -2.16 16.60
N THR A 83 8.70 -1.32 16.61
CA THR A 83 9.63 -1.24 17.75
C THR A 83 9.04 -0.51 18.96
N THR A 84 8.00 0.26 18.75
CA THR A 84 7.20 0.93 19.79
C THR A 84 5.84 0.26 19.97
N GLU A 85 5.72 -1.02 19.58
CA GLU A 85 4.52 -1.84 19.71
C GLU A 85 3.30 -1.34 18.93
N HIS A 86 3.53 -0.57 17.85
CA HIS A 86 2.47 -0.05 17.00
C HIS A 86 2.36 -0.80 15.67
N GLY A 87 1.14 -0.97 15.17
CA GLY A 87 0.89 -1.72 13.96
C GLY A 87 -0.44 -1.45 13.26
N TYR A 88 -0.78 -2.32 12.33
CA TYR A 88 -2.03 -2.20 11.59
C TYR A 88 -3.27 -2.33 12.48
N LEU A 89 -3.15 -2.98 13.66
CA LEU A 89 -4.27 -3.12 14.59
C LEU A 89 -4.68 -1.77 15.21
N ASP A 90 -3.77 -0.82 15.36
CA ASP A 90 -4.13 0.56 15.73
C ASP A 90 -5.06 1.21 14.68
N ILE A 91 -4.82 0.90 13.39
CA ILE A 91 -5.66 1.37 12.29
C ILE A 91 -7.01 0.65 12.29
N VAL A 92 -7.03 -0.65 12.62
CA VAL A 92 -8.26 -1.44 12.80
C VAL A 92 -9.14 -0.79 13.87
N ASP A 93 -8.59 -0.48 15.04
CA ASP A 93 -9.31 0.16 16.14
C ASP A 93 -9.90 1.52 15.73
N PHE A 94 -9.12 2.32 15.01
CA PHE A 94 -9.62 3.60 14.48
C PHE A 94 -10.79 3.38 13.51
N ILE A 95 -10.69 2.40 12.61
CA ILE A 95 -11.75 2.09 11.65
C ILE A 95 -13.04 1.71 12.39
N ILE A 96 -12.95 0.83 13.38
CA ILE A 96 -14.11 0.36 14.15
C ILE A 96 -14.81 1.51 14.87
N GLN A 97 -14.05 2.44 15.45
CA GLN A 97 -14.56 3.50 16.28
C GLN A 97 -15.07 4.72 15.49
N ASN A 98 -14.50 5.00 14.32
CA ASN A 98 -14.65 6.30 13.67
C ASN A 98 -15.13 6.25 12.22
N CYS A 99 -15.01 5.11 11.54
CA CYS A 99 -15.33 5.02 10.12
C CYS A 99 -16.77 4.61 9.85
N THR A 100 -17.27 5.06 8.70
CA THR A 100 -18.45 4.48 8.06
C THR A 100 -18.08 3.24 7.28
N ASP A 101 -19.05 2.35 6.99
CA ASP A 101 -18.81 1.10 6.25
C ASP A 101 -17.62 0.31 6.84
N VAL A 102 -17.66 0.07 8.15
CA VAL A 102 -16.56 -0.55 8.93
C VAL A 102 -16.06 -1.82 8.25
N GLU A 103 -16.95 -2.75 7.92
CA GLU A 103 -16.58 -4.03 7.28
C GLU A 103 -15.80 -3.82 5.98
N ARG A 104 -16.26 -2.91 5.12
CA ARG A 104 -15.57 -2.61 3.86
C ARG A 104 -14.18 -2.01 4.09
N ASN A 105 -14.06 -1.10 5.05
CA ASN A 105 -12.76 -0.49 5.36
C ASN A 105 -11.79 -1.51 5.97
N LEU A 106 -12.27 -2.44 6.80
CA LEU A 106 -11.45 -3.52 7.36
C LEU A 106 -10.97 -4.50 6.27
N GLN A 107 -11.85 -4.92 5.37
CA GLN A 107 -11.48 -5.78 4.24
C GLN A 107 -10.47 -5.07 3.32
N GLU A 108 -10.66 -3.77 3.08
CA GLU A 108 -9.72 -2.97 2.28
C GLU A 108 -8.36 -2.85 2.98
N LEU A 109 -8.31 -2.58 4.30
CA LEU A 109 -7.07 -2.55 5.06
C LEU A 109 -6.35 -3.90 5.01
N TYR A 110 -7.06 -5.00 5.30
CA TYR A 110 -6.50 -6.34 5.26
C TYR A 110 -5.90 -6.69 3.89
N ARG A 111 -6.59 -6.32 2.81
CA ARG A 111 -6.12 -6.47 1.44
C ARG A 111 -4.83 -5.69 1.17
N ARG A 112 -4.70 -4.47 1.71
CA ARG A 112 -3.49 -3.66 1.60
C ARG A 112 -2.33 -4.28 2.35
N VAL A 113 -2.56 -4.82 3.56
CA VAL A 113 -1.52 -5.51 4.33
C VAL A 113 -1.03 -6.75 3.57
N ALA A 114 -1.94 -7.58 3.07
CA ALA A 114 -1.59 -8.74 2.24
C ALA A 114 -0.77 -8.33 1.00
N PHE A 115 -1.19 -7.26 0.33
CA PHE A 115 -0.50 -6.73 -0.85
C PHE A 115 0.89 -6.20 -0.49
N ASN A 116 1.04 -5.42 0.58
CA ASN A 116 2.32 -4.88 1.03
C ASN A 116 3.31 -5.99 1.39
N ILE A 117 2.83 -7.07 2.02
CA ILE A 117 3.63 -8.28 2.26
C ILE A 117 4.12 -8.85 0.93
N CYS A 118 3.23 -9.10 -0.02
CA CYS A 118 3.55 -9.75 -1.29
C CYS A 118 4.50 -8.94 -2.17
N ILE A 119 4.34 -7.62 -2.25
CA ILE A 119 5.23 -6.79 -3.06
C ILE A 119 6.50 -6.36 -2.32
N GLY A 120 6.59 -6.66 -1.02
CA GLY A 120 7.71 -6.23 -0.18
C GLY A 120 7.71 -4.75 0.17
N ASN A 121 6.55 -4.10 0.20
CA ASN A 121 6.45 -2.71 0.67
C ASN A 121 6.62 -2.66 2.19
N SER A 122 7.86 -2.73 2.66
CA SER A 122 8.18 -2.76 4.09
C SER A 122 8.29 -1.37 4.73
N ASP A 123 8.36 -0.30 3.93
CA ASP A 123 8.35 1.08 4.40
C ASP A 123 6.92 1.63 4.57
N ASP A 124 5.96 0.71 4.76
CA ASP A 124 4.58 1.08 5.01
C ASP A 124 4.40 1.53 6.46
N HIS A 125 4.19 2.81 6.66
CA HIS A 125 4.06 3.46 7.96
C HIS A 125 2.75 4.24 8.07
N PHE A 126 2.39 4.72 9.27
CA PHE A 126 1.10 5.38 9.53
C PHE A 126 0.81 6.62 8.65
N ARG A 127 1.82 7.25 8.05
CA ARG A 127 1.61 8.34 7.08
C ARG A 127 1.10 7.83 5.73
N ASN A 128 1.32 6.56 5.39
CA ASN A 128 0.89 5.94 4.13
C ASN A 128 -0.56 5.45 4.18
N HIS A 129 -1.17 5.45 5.37
CA HIS A 129 -2.59 5.19 5.57
C HIS A 129 -3.33 6.50 5.82
N GLY A 130 -4.17 6.88 4.87
CA GLY A 130 -4.94 8.11 4.96
C GLY A 130 -6.44 7.86 5.07
N PHE A 131 -7.14 8.85 5.59
CA PHE A 131 -8.58 8.85 5.72
C PHE A 131 -9.16 10.12 5.11
N LEU A 132 -10.33 9.98 4.50
CA LEU A 132 -11.13 11.08 3.98
C LEU A 132 -12.36 11.26 4.85
N LEU A 133 -12.66 12.49 5.24
CA LEU A 133 -13.88 12.83 5.93
C LEU A 133 -14.96 13.14 4.90
N THR A 134 -15.97 12.29 4.86
CA THR A 134 -17.16 12.44 4.03
C THR A 134 -18.33 12.98 4.86
N ALA A 135 -19.45 13.28 4.19
CA ALA A 135 -20.69 13.66 4.91
C ALA A 135 -21.22 12.54 5.83
N LYS A 136 -20.78 11.30 5.63
CA LYS A 136 -21.18 10.14 6.45
C LYS A 136 -20.18 9.80 7.56
N GLY A 137 -18.99 10.38 7.57
CA GLY A 137 -17.92 10.10 8.50
C GLY A 137 -16.60 9.75 7.79
N TRP A 138 -15.63 9.22 8.53
CA TRP A 138 -14.35 8.82 8.01
C TRP A 138 -14.42 7.54 7.16
N THR A 139 -13.56 7.45 6.15
CA THR A 139 -13.33 6.25 5.35
C THR A 139 -11.88 6.22 4.89
N LEU A 140 -11.32 5.04 4.64
CA LEU A 140 -9.98 4.91 4.07
C LEU A 140 -9.88 5.68 2.74
N SER A 141 -8.81 6.44 2.59
CA SER A 141 -8.48 7.08 1.31
C SER A 141 -8.05 6.02 0.28
N PRO A 142 -8.00 6.34 -1.00
CA PRO A 142 -7.22 5.52 -1.93
C PRO A 142 -5.80 5.28 -1.42
N ALA A 143 -5.25 4.07 -1.64
CA ALA A 143 -3.88 3.72 -1.28
C ALA A 143 -2.87 4.51 -2.13
N TYR A 144 -1.75 4.85 -1.54
CA TYR A 144 -0.67 5.62 -2.16
C TYR A 144 0.68 5.23 -1.55
N ASP A 145 1.77 5.62 -2.21
CA ASP A 145 3.14 5.43 -1.73
C ASP A 145 3.49 3.94 -1.49
N MET A 146 3.24 3.11 -2.49
CA MET A 146 3.50 1.67 -2.44
C MET A 146 4.73 1.35 -3.26
N ASN A 147 5.84 1.04 -2.61
CA ASN A 147 7.12 0.73 -3.25
C ASN A 147 7.68 -0.61 -2.77
N PRO A 148 8.18 -1.48 -3.66
CA PRO A 148 8.84 -2.69 -3.25
C PRO A 148 10.17 -2.36 -2.57
N THR A 149 10.50 -3.11 -1.53
CA THR A 149 11.79 -3.09 -0.84
C THR A 149 12.31 -4.52 -0.67
N LEU A 150 13.53 -4.67 -0.16
CA LEU A 150 14.16 -5.98 0.06
C LEU A 150 14.13 -6.43 1.54
N ASN A 151 13.49 -5.67 2.42
CA ASN A 151 13.43 -5.98 3.86
C ASN A 151 12.46 -7.13 4.14
N GLU A 152 12.79 -7.95 5.12
CA GLU A 152 11.98 -9.11 5.55
C GLU A 152 10.88 -8.74 6.57
N TYR A 153 10.98 -7.55 7.17
CA TYR A 153 10.08 -7.08 8.22
C TYR A 153 9.34 -5.84 7.74
N GLN A 154 8.06 -5.74 8.10
CA GLN A 154 7.26 -4.54 7.92
C GLN A 154 7.62 -3.47 8.96
N SER A 155 7.44 -2.20 8.65
CA SER A 155 7.56 -1.12 9.63
C SER A 155 6.51 -1.24 10.73
N LEU A 156 5.31 -1.69 10.40
CA LEU A 156 4.19 -1.86 11.32
C LEU A 156 4.02 -3.32 11.73
N LEU A 157 3.53 -3.56 12.95
CA LEU A 157 3.12 -4.89 13.37
C LEU A 157 1.98 -5.41 12.48
N VAL A 158 2.14 -6.63 11.96
CA VAL A 158 1.13 -7.33 11.15
C VAL A 158 0.10 -8.03 12.04
N SER A 159 0.57 -8.58 13.15
CA SER A 159 -0.25 -9.13 14.24
C SER A 159 0.05 -8.40 15.54
N SER A 160 -0.57 -8.79 16.64
CA SER A 160 -0.29 -8.21 17.97
C SER A 160 1.17 -8.34 18.42
N THR A 161 1.96 -9.23 17.80
CA THR A 161 3.33 -9.55 18.26
C THR A 161 4.38 -9.63 17.16
N SER A 162 3.99 -9.59 15.89
CA SER A 162 4.92 -9.83 14.78
C SER A 162 4.78 -8.82 13.65
N ASN A 163 5.91 -8.38 13.14
CA ASN A 163 6.01 -7.55 11.92
C ASN A 163 6.68 -8.28 10.75
N LYS A 164 6.83 -9.61 10.81
CA LYS A 164 7.33 -10.36 9.67
C LYS A 164 6.40 -10.24 8.47
N ALA A 165 6.99 -10.10 7.29
CA ALA A 165 6.27 -10.00 6.03
C ALA A 165 5.86 -11.41 5.52
N GLU A 166 5.00 -12.09 6.26
CA GLU A 166 4.51 -13.46 5.99
C GLU A 166 2.99 -13.50 5.96
N LEU A 167 2.41 -14.06 4.88
CA LEU A 167 0.96 -14.19 4.73
C LEU A 167 0.35 -15.13 5.77
N GLY A 168 1.08 -16.14 6.24
CA GLY A 168 0.63 -17.04 7.32
C GLY A 168 0.32 -16.28 8.60
N ILE A 169 1.20 -15.35 9.02
CA ILE A 169 0.99 -14.51 10.20
C ILE A 169 -0.25 -13.63 10.05
N LEU A 170 -0.44 -13.03 8.86
CA LEU A 170 -1.62 -12.22 8.58
C LEU A 170 -2.90 -13.06 8.59
N LEU A 171 -2.86 -14.27 8.04
CA LEU A 171 -3.99 -15.20 8.06
C LEU A 171 -4.35 -15.65 9.46
N ASP A 172 -3.36 -15.92 10.30
CA ASP A 172 -3.59 -16.34 11.70
C ASP A 172 -4.14 -15.20 12.57
N ALA A 173 -3.81 -13.95 12.21
CA ALA A 173 -4.33 -12.75 12.86
C ALA A 173 -5.66 -12.24 12.27
N CYS A 174 -6.33 -12.97 11.38
CA CYS A 174 -7.50 -12.45 10.66
C CYS A 174 -8.65 -12.01 11.58
N GLU A 175 -8.84 -12.66 12.73
CA GLU A 175 -9.86 -12.30 13.71
C GLU A 175 -9.56 -10.95 14.38
N ASP A 176 -8.28 -10.61 14.57
CA ASP A 176 -7.86 -9.28 15.07
C ASP A 176 -8.24 -8.16 14.08
N TYR A 177 -8.35 -8.48 12.79
CA TYR A 177 -8.88 -7.58 11.74
C TYR A 177 -10.41 -7.68 11.58
N MET A 178 -11.11 -8.34 12.50
CA MET A 178 -12.57 -8.57 12.47
C MET A 178 -13.03 -9.34 11.21
N LEU A 179 -12.17 -10.17 10.65
CA LEU A 179 -12.47 -11.01 9.50
C LEU A 179 -12.55 -12.49 9.90
N ASN A 180 -13.53 -13.22 9.35
CA ASN A 180 -13.50 -14.67 9.43
C ASN A 180 -12.43 -15.25 8.48
N ARG A 181 -11.94 -16.44 8.79
CA ARG A 181 -10.87 -17.12 8.03
C ARG A 181 -11.18 -17.25 6.54
N THR A 182 -12.41 -17.60 6.18
CA THR A 182 -12.81 -17.78 4.77
C THR A 182 -12.69 -16.48 3.97
N THR A 183 -13.12 -15.35 4.55
CA THR A 183 -12.99 -14.02 3.92
C THR A 183 -11.52 -13.62 3.80
N ALA A 184 -10.73 -13.86 4.84
CA ALA A 184 -9.30 -13.56 4.87
C ALA A 184 -8.54 -14.35 3.78
N GLU A 185 -8.76 -15.67 3.70
CA GLU A 185 -8.17 -16.54 2.67
C GLU A 185 -8.56 -16.10 1.26
N LYS A 186 -9.83 -15.77 1.04
CA LYS A 186 -10.29 -15.24 -0.24
C LYS A 186 -9.53 -13.98 -0.65
N ILE A 187 -9.38 -13.03 0.27
CA ILE A 187 -8.64 -11.78 0.01
C ILE A 187 -7.18 -12.09 -0.34
N VAL A 188 -6.52 -12.97 0.42
CA VAL A 188 -5.12 -13.35 0.17
C VAL A 188 -4.97 -14.01 -1.20
N VAL A 189 -5.88 -14.92 -1.56
CA VAL A 189 -5.88 -15.57 -2.89
C VAL A 189 -6.05 -14.53 -4.01
N GLU A 190 -6.99 -13.60 -3.89
CA GLU A 190 -7.20 -12.54 -4.88
C GLU A 190 -5.94 -11.67 -5.05
N VAL A 191 -5.25 -11.35 -3.96
CA VAL A 191 -4.01 -10.56 -3.99
C VAL A 191 -2.87 -11.34 -4.65
N THR A 192 -2.64 -12.58 -4.24
CA THR A 192 -1.55 -13.40 -4.79
C THR A 192 -1.75 -13.70 -6.27
N GLU A 193 -2.99 -14.00 -6.70
CA GLU A 193 -3.32 -14.18 -8.12
C GLU A 193 -3.11 -12.90 -8.95
N ALA A 194 -3.40 -11.74 -8.38
CA ALA A 194 -3.15 -10.48 -9.06
C ALA A 194 -1.66 -10.23 -9.31
N ILE A 195 -0.79 -10.69 -8.42
CA ILE A 195 0.66 -10.50 -8.52
C ILE A 195 1.31 -11.54 -9.43
N LYS A 196 0.72 -12.73 -9.57
CA LYS A 196 1.18 -13.70 -10.58
C LYS A 196 1.29 -13.03 -11.95
N GLY A 197 2.29 -13.24 -12.72
CA GLY A 197 2.49 -12.54 -14.00
C GLY A 197 3.01 -11.09 -13.88
N TRP A 198 3.52 -10.72 -12.73
CA TRP A 198 4.14 -9.42 -12.50
C TRP A 198 5.24 -9.09 -13.51
N ARG A 199 5.98 -10.10 -14.00
CA ARG A 199 7.04 -9.92 -15.01
C ARG A 199 6.52 -9.42 -16.35
N GLU A 200 5.33 -9.87 -16.76
CA GLU A 200 4.69 -9.40 -18.00
C GLU A 200 4.33 -7.91 -17.89
N LEU A 201 3.80 -7.49 -16.73
CA LEU A 201 3.52 -6.09 -16.47
C LEU A 201 4.80 -5.26 -16.43
N ALA A 202 5.84 -5.72 -15.73
CA ALA A 202 7.13 -5.05 -15.64
C ALA A 202 7.78 -4.87 -17.04
N THR A 203 7.77 -5.92 -17.85
CA THR A 203 8.28 -5.88 -19.22
C THR A 203 7.50 -4.89 -20.08
N ARG A 204 6.16 -4.89 -20.00
CA ARG A 204 5.31 -3.96 -20.74
C ARG A 204 5.54 -2.50 -20.35
N LEU A 205 5.90 -2.25 -19.10
CA LEU A 205 6.24 -0.91 -18.61
C LEU A 205 7.68 -0.50 -18.95
N GLY A 206 8.50 -1.40 -19.48
CA GLY A 206 9.90 -1.12 -19.82
C GLY A 206 10.86 -1.20 -18.62
N ILE A 207 10.44 -1.82 -17.51
CA ILE A 207 11.34 -2.09 -16.37
C ILE A 207 12.47 -2.99 -16.84
N SER A 208 13.70 -2.63 -16.51
CA SER A 208 14.87 -3.36 -16.95
C SER A 208 14.97 -4.76 -16.33
N LYS A 209 15.60 -5.71 -17.06
CA LYS A 209 15.83 -7.06 -16.53
C LYS A 209 16.62 -7.02 -15.21
N ARG A 210 17.62 -6.16 -15.10
CA ARG A 210 18.41 -5.98 -13.87
C ARG A 210 17.52 -5.63 -12.68
N GLU A 211 16.59 -4.70 -12.85
CA GLU A 211 15.67 -4.30 -11.79
C GLU A 211 14.64 -5.39 -11.47
N MET A 212 14.14 -6.09 -12.50
CA MET A 212 13.29 -7.27 -12.28
C MET A 212 14.00 -8.35 -11.48
N ASP A 213 15.26 -8.66 -11.80
CA ASP A 213 16.05 -9.64 -11.08
C ASP A 213 16.31 -9.22 -9.62
N MET A 214 16.44 -7.92 -9.35
CA MET A 214 16.61 -7.37 -8.01
C MET A 214 15.41 -7.65 -7.10
N PHE A 215 14.18 -7.53 -7.61
CA PHE A 215 12.95 -7.73 -6.82
C PHE A 215 12.32 -9.12 -6.99
N ALA A 216 12.89 -9.98 -7.84
CA ALA A 216 12.35 -11.31 -8.14
C ALA A 216 12.15 -12.16 -6.89
N GLY A 217 13.16 -12.19 -5.99
CA GLY A 217 13.06 -12.95 -4.75
C GLY A 217 11.85 -12.57 -3.89
N VAL A 218 11.54 -11.29 -3.79
CA VAL A 218 10.40 -10.80 -3.03
C VAL A 218 9.08 -11.14 -3.72
N LEU A 219 8.93 -10.76 -5.00
CA LEU A 219 7.68 -10.90 -5.74
C LEU A 219 7.30 -12.36 -6.05
N ASP A 220 8.29 -13.28 -6.09
CA ASP A 220 8.04 -14.70 -6.36
C ASP A 220 7.81 -15.52 -5.09
N GLU A 221 8.47 -15.16 -3.97
CA GLU A 221 8.47 -16.01 -2.78
C GLU A 221 7.37 -15.59 -1.77
N ARG A 222 7.16 -14.28 -1.54
CA ARG A 222 6.22 -13.82 -0.52
C ARG A 222 4.75 -14.03 -0.86
N CYS A 223 4.45 -14.32 -2.12
CA CYS A 223 3.10 -14.69 -2.55
C CYS A 223 2.79 -16.18 -2.36
N LYS A 224 3.72 -16.99 -1.87
CA LYS A 224 3.49 -18.40 -1.57
C LYS A 224 2.79 -18.50 -0.20
N MET A 225 1.68 -19.21 -0.19
CA MET A 225 1.07 -19.68 1.05
C MET A 225 1.76 -20.99 1.41
N GLU A 226 2.57 -21.00 2.46
CA GLU A 226 3.10 -22.25 3.04
C GLU A 226 2.04 -22.97 3.83
#